data_56654a99065e99b44d554966442cdbf1
#
_entry.id   56654a99065e99b44d554966442cdbf1
#
_cell.length_a   1.000
_cell.length_b   1.000
_cell.length_c   1.000
_cell.angle_alpha   90.00
_cell.angle_beta   90.00
_cell.angle_gamma   90.00
#
_symmetry.space_group_name_H-M   'P 1'
#
loop_
_entity.id
_entity.type
_entity.pdbx_description
1 polymer ?
#
loop_
_entity_poly.entity_id
_entity_poly.type
_entity_poly.pdbx_seq_one_letter_code
_entity_poly.pdbx_strand_id
1 'polypeptide(L)'
;NIPGLPEEQLKRLDFLDLNGKDVAENREFACRMTARLGERLGKPVVAGSDTHQAVQYGCICTEFQRNLRRVDEIYADMKAGTYQVIIADQAPFQVKTAGILKRALKEIHALGGDYVDILVAVENGRDEINETDAAAISQYVGAVYKSRQKNHRIYHQ
;
A
#
# COMPACT_ATOMS: atom_id res chain seq x y z
N ASN A 1 -3.99 17.55 -6.00
CA ASN A 1 -3.25 18.77 -6.25
C ASN A 1 -1.77 18.43 -6.41
N ILE A 2 -1.19 18.72 -7.58
CA ILE A 2 0.27 18.68 -7.77
C ILE A 2 0.70 20.16 -7.88
N PRO A 3 0.71 20.90 -6.75
CA PRO A 3 1.02 22.31 -6.78
C PRO A 3 2.49 22.49 -7.16
N GLY A 4 2.73 23.29 -8.17
CA GLY A 4 4.06 23.74 -8.54
C GLY A 4 4.83 22.87 -9.55
N LEU A 5 4.25 21.78 -10.09
CA LEU A 5 4.87 21.11 -11.22
C LEU A 5 4.52 21.83 -12.53
N PRO A 6 5.51 22.28 -13.31
CA PRO A 6 5.28 22.84 -14.63
C PRO A 6 4.55 21.83 -15.52
N GLU A 7 3.67 22.33 -16.38
CA GLU A 7 2.89 21.48 -17.29
C GLU A 7 3.77 20.61 -18.19
N GLU A 8 4.95 21.12 -18.59
CA GLU A 8 5.95 20.37 -19.36
C GLU A 8 6.50 19.14 -18.62
N GLN A 9 6.56 19.18 -17.29
CA GLN A 9 6.94 18.00 -16.49
C GLN A 9 5.77 17.01 -16.39
N LEU A 10 4.54 17.50 -16.24
CA LEU A 10 3.35 16.66 -16.22
C LEU A 10 3.14 15.91 -17.54
N LYS A 11 3.47 16.50 -18.67
CA LYS A 11 3.43 15.85 -19.99
C LYS A 11 4.37 14.64 -20.11
N ARG A 12 5.45 14.59 -19.32
CA ARG A 12 6.41 13.48 -19.32
C ARG A 12 5.90 12.23 -18.56
N LEU A 13 4.85 12.37 -17.78
CA LEU A 13 4.25 11.22 -17.10
C LEU A 13 3.65 10.27 -18.13
N ASP A 14 3.78 8.98 -17.92
CA ASP A 14 3.17 7.97 -18.76
C ASP A 14 1.74 7.67 -18.33
N PHE A 15 1.47 7.70 -17.04
CA PHE A 15 0.17 7.47 -16.42
C PHE A 15 0.09 8.18 -15.08
N LEU A 16 -1.12 8.22 -14.52
CA LEU A 16 -1.39 8.74 -13.19
C LEU A 16 -1.77 7.60 -12.27
N ASP A 17 -1.32 7.65 -11.04
CA ASP A 17 -1.69 6.69 -10.00
C ASP A 17 -2.86 7.19 -9.16
N LEU A 18 -3.93 6.39 -9.09
CA LEU A 18 -4.99 6.55 -8.12
C LEU A 18 -4.58 5.83 -6.84
N ASN A 19 -4.02 6.58 -5.90
CA ASN A 19 -3.41 6.03 -4.69
C ASN A 19 -4.46 5.50 -3.70
N GLY A 20 -4.19 4.33 -3.13
CA GLY A 20 -5.09 3.65 -2.20
C GLY A 20 -5.38 4.44 -0.94
N LYS A 21 -4.42 5.22 -0.43
CA LYS A 21 -4.62 6.05 0.75
C LYS A 21 -5.61 7.18 0.47
N ASP A 22 -5.46 7.89 -0.64
CA ASP A 22 -6.34 9.00 -1.01
C ASP A 22 -7.77 8.51 -1.24
N VAL A 23 -7.92 7.34 -1.87
CA VAL A 23 -9.22 6.66 -2.06
C VAL A 23 -9.85 6.28 -0.71
N ALA A 24 -9.06 5.78 0.23
CA ALA A 24 -9.55 5.41 1.55
C ALA A 24 -10.00 6.62 2.39
N GLU A 25 -9.35 7.77 2.21
CA GLU A 25 -9.69 9.02 2.89
C GLU A 25 -10.94 9.68 2.29
N ASN A 26 -11.02 9.76 0.97
CA ASN A 26 -12.17 10.34 0.25
C ASN A 26 -12.25 9.79 -1.18
N ARG A 27 -12.91 8.63 -1.33
CA ARG A 27 -13.03 7.90 -2.60
C ARG A 27 -13.56 8.77 -3.74
N GLU A 28 -14.67 9.46 -3.50
CA GLU A 28 -15.32 10.24 -4.54
C GLU A 28 -14.42 11.38 -5.04
N PHE A 29 -13.82 12.10 -4.11
CA PHE A 29 -12.92 13.20 -4.43
C PHE A 29 -11.67 12.71 -5.16
N ALA A 30 -10.99 11.67 -4.65
CA ALA A 30 -9.78 11.11 -5.23
C ALA A 30 -10.04 10.62 -6.67
N CYS A 31 -11.06 9.79 -6.88
CA CYS A 31 -11.42 9.27 -8.19
C CYS A 31 -11.74 10.42 -9.18
N ARG A 32 -12.58 11.37 -8.78
CA ARG A 32 -12.96 12.49 -9.62
C ARG A 32 -11.77 13.38 -10.00
N MET A 33 -10.91 13.71 -9.04
CA MET A 33 -9.76 14.59 -9.29
C MET A 33 -8.72 13.92 -10.16
N THR A 34 -8.42 12.63 -9.92
CA THR A 34 -7.44 11.91 -10.72
C THR A 34 -7.94 11.68 -12.14
N ALA A 35 -9.23 11.34 -12.32
CA ALA A 35 -9.84 11.20 -13.64
C ALA A 35 -9.76 12.51 -14.44
N ARG A 36 -10.17 13.66 -13.85
CA ARG A 36 -10.08 14.98 -14.49
C ARG A 36 -8.65 15.34 -14.89
N LEU A 37 -7.68 15.00 -14.04
CA LEU A 37 -6.28 15.26 -14.36
C LEU A 37 -5.83 14.36 -15.52
N GLY A 38 -6.23 13.08 -15.52
CA GLY A 38 -5.96 12.14 -16.61
C GLY A 38 -6.51 12.63 -17.94
N GLU A 39 -7.77 13.05 -17.96
CA GLU A 39 -8.42 13.63 -19.15
C GLU A 39 -7.67 14.88 -19.65
N ARG A 40 -7.36 15.81 -18.75
CA ARG A 40 -6.65 17.06 -19.11
C ARG A 40 -5.28 16.80 -19.70
N LEU A 41 -4.57 15.81 -19.20
CA LEU A 41 -3.20 15.49 -19.66
C LEU A 41 -3.16 14.44 -20.77
N GLY A 42 -4.29 13.83 -21.12
CA GLY A 42 -4.36 12.71 -22.05
C GLY A 42 -3.59 11.49 -21.54
N LYS A 43 -3.63 11.24 -20.22
CA LYS A 43 -2.89 10.15 -19.57
C LYS A 43 -3.84 9.12 -18.96
N PRO A 44 -3.55 7.82 -19.11
CA PRO A 44 -4.33 6.78 -18.45
C PRO A 44 -4.18 6.89 -16.93
N VAL A 45 -5.25 6.52 -16.22
CA VAL A 45 -5.25 6.41 -14.76
C VAL A 45 -5.17 4.94 -14.38
N VAL A 46 -4.13 4.56 -13.71
CA VAL A 46 -3.94 3.24 -13.10
C VAL A 46 -4.12 3.35 -11.59
N ALA A 47 -4.09 2.24 -10.87
CA ALA A 47 -4.23 2.25 -9.43
C ALA A 47 -3.24 1.30 -8.76
N GLY A 48 -2.73 1.75 -7.62
CA GLY A 48 -1.87 0.98 -6.75
C GLY A 48 -2.24 1.13 -5.28
N SER A 49 -2.11 0.06 -4.52
CA SER A 49 -2.49 0.05 -3.10
C SER A 49 -1.51 0.79 -2.20
N ASP A 50 -0.34 1.21 -2.70
CA ASP A 50 0.72 1.84 -1.89
C ASP A 50 1.00 1.02 -0.61
N THR A 51 1.16 -0.30 -0.79
CA THR A 51 1.19 -1.26 0.31
C THR A 51 2.44 -1.10 1.16
N HIS A 52 2.25 -0.77 2.44
CA HIS A 52 3.30 -0.73 3.46
C HIS A 52 3.14 -1.85 4.50
N GLN A 53 1.96 -2.45 4.55
CA GLN A 53 1.62 -3.56 5.45
C GLN A 53 0.75 -4.56 4.68
N ALA A 54 0.94 -5.86 4.93
CA ALA A 54 0.25 -6.93 4.21
C ALA A 54 -1.28 -6.75 4.17
N VAL A 55 -1.88 -6.24 5.25
CA VAL A 55 -3.33 -5.98 5.33
C VAL A 55 -3.82 -4.97 4.27
N GLN A 56 -2.93 -4.14 3.73
CA GLN A 56 -3.26 -3.12 2.73
C GLN A 56 -3.24 -3.69 1.30
N TYR A 57 -2.63 -4.86 1.10
CA TYR A 57 -2.51 -5.47 -0.21
C TYR A 57 -3.88 -5.65 -0.86
N GLY A 58 -3.99 -5.25 -2.12
CA GLY A 58 -5.22 -5.37 -2.90
C GLY A 58 -6.37 -4.44 -2.49
N CYS A 59 -6.14 -3.45 -1.59
CA CYS A 59 -7.18 -2.47 -1.27
C CYS A 59 -7.62 -1.66 -2.50
N ILE A 60 -6.69 -1.43 -3.42
CA ILE A 60 -6.94 -0.90 -4.76
C ILE A 60 -5.90 -1.51 -5.70
N CYS A 61 -6.28 -1.84 -6.92
CA CYS A 61 -5.37 -2.39 -7.91
C CYS A 61 -5.83 -2.10 -9.34
N THR A 62 -4.89 -2.28 -10.27
CA THR A 62 -5.17 -2.31 -11.70
C THR A 62 -5.32 -3.77 -12.13
N GLU A 63 -6.49 -4.15 -12.61
CA GLU A 63 -6.78 -5.48 -13.11
C GLU A 63 -6.72 -5.50 -14.64
N PHE A 64 -5.93 -6.40 -15.19
CA PHE A 64 -5.79 -6.58 -16.64
C PHE A 64 -6.70 -7.68 -17.14
N GLN A 65 -7.19 -7.55 -18.37
CA GLN A 65 -8.12 -8.51 -18.97
C GLN A 65 -7.48 -9.83 -19.38
N ARG A 66 -6.15 -9.91 -19.35
CA ARG A 66 -5.37 -11.09 -19.73
C ARG A 66 -4.15 -11.27 -18.82
N ASN A 67 -3.62 -12.49 -18.79
CA ASN A 67 -2.38 -12.77 -18.08
C ASN A 67 -1.19 -12.12 -18.81
N LEU A 68 -0.57 -11.15 -18.17
CA LEU A 68 0.63 -10.46 -18.64
C LEU A 68 1.86 -11.08 -17.97
N ARG A 69 2.91 -11.30 -18.76
CA ARG A 69 4.17 -11.90 -18.26
C ARG A 69 5.37 -10.99 -18.42
N ARG A 70 5.22 -9.89 -19.12
CA ARG A 70 6.31 -8.98 -19.48
C ARG A 70 5.91 -7.54 -19.17
N VAL A 71 6.89 -6.73 -18.78
CA VAL A 71 6.67 -5.32 -18.44
C VAL A 71 6.17 -4.50 -19.64
N ASP A 72 6.69 -4.80 -20.83
CA ASP A 72 6.26 -4.15 -22.06
C ASP A 72 4.78 -4.44 -22.42
N GLU A 73 4.28 -5.63 -22.11
CA GLU A 73 2.86 -5.97 -22.26
C GLU A 73 1.99 -5.18 -21.27
N ILE A 74 2.42 -5.07 -20.01
CA ILE A 74 1.74 -4.26 -18.99
C ILE A 74 1.66 -2.81 -19.45
N TYR A 75 2.78 -2.25 -19.89
CA TYR A 75 2.83 -0.88 -20.38
C TYR A 75 1.92 -0.66 -21.60
N ALA A 76 1.93 -1.58 -22.55
CA ALA A 76 1.07 -1.52 -23.72
C ALA A 76 -0.42 -1.56 -23.35
N ASP A 77 -0.81 -2.47 -22.46
CA ASP A 77 -2.20 -2.58 -22.01
C ASP A 77 -2.64 -1.35 -21.20
N MET A 78 -1.76 -0.78 -20.36
CA MET A 78 -2.02 0.49 -19.69
C MET A 78 -2.26 1.63 -20.68
N LYS A 79 -1.44 1.74 -21.72
CA LYS A 79 -1.61 2.75 -22.77
C LYS A 79 -2.86 2.53 -23.62
N ALA A 80 -3.23 1.29 -23.88
CA ALA A 80 -4.42 0.94 -24.63
C ALA A 80 -5.71 1.05 -23.82
N GLY A 81 -5.63 1.19 -22.49
CA GLY A 81 -6.80 1.21 -21.61
C GLY A 81 -7.50 -0.14 -21.48
N THR A 82 -6.80 -1.26 -21.73
CA THR A 82 -7.34 -2.63 -21.64
C THR A 82 -7.21 -3.20 -20.24
N TYR A 83 -7.63 -2.43 -19.26
CA TYR A 83 -7.61 -2.75 -17.84
C TYR A 83 -8.79 -2.09 -17.13
N GLN A 84 -9.00 -2.44 -15.88
CA GLN A 84 -9.93 -1.75 -15.00
C GLN A 84 -9.29 -1.46 -13.64
N VAL A 85 -9.75 -0.40 -12.98
CA VAL A 85 -9.36 -0.08 -11.60
C VAL A 85 -10.35 -0.73 -10.66
N ILE A 86 -9.86 -1.60 -9.80
CA ILE A 86 -10.65 -2.27 -8.76
C ILE A 86 -10.37 -1.60 -7.42
N ILE A 87 -11.42 -1.19 -6.73
CA ILE A 87 -11.37 -0.64 -5.39
C ILE A 87 -12.16 -1.58 -4.48
N ALA A 88 -11.47 -2.24 -3.55
CA ALA A 88 -12.13 -3.13 -2.60
C ALA A 88 -13.07 -2.35 -1.67
N ASP A 89 -14.21 -2.92 -1.34
CA ASP A 89 -15.15 -2.29 -0.40
C ASP A 89 -14.51 -2.06 0.98
N GLN A 90 -13.56 -2.91 1.34
CA GLN A 90 -12.82 -2.84 2.60
C GLN A 90 -11.60 -1.90 2.56
N ALA A 91 -11.32 -1.23 1.42
CA ALA A 91 -10.15 -0.37 1.27
C ALA A 91 -9.98 0.64 2.43
N PRO A 92 -11.02 1.36 2.90
CA PRO A 92 -10.86 2.28 4.03
C PRO A 92 -10.42 1.57 5.32
N PHE A 93 -10.94 0.38 5.59
CA PHE A 93 -10.55 -0.42 6.75
C PHE A 93 -9.12 -0.92 6.62
N GLN A 94 -8.74 -1.45 5.46
CA GLN A 94 -7.41 -1.99 5.20
C GLN A 94 -6.34 -0.89 5.34
N VAL A 95 -6.56 0.28 4.76
CA VAL A 95 -5.62 1.41 4.83
C VAL A 95 -5.51 1.97 6.25
N LYS A 96 -6.64 2.10 6.96
CA LYS A 96 -6.65 2.55 8.35
C LYS A 96 -5.89 1.58 9.25
N THR A 97 -6.11 0.29 9.08
CA THR A 97 -5.43 -0.76 9.86
C THR A 97 -3.93 -0.74 9.57
N ALA A 98 -3.52 -0.64 8.30
CA ALA A 98 -2.11 -0.50 7.92
C ALA A 98 -1.46 0.71 8.57
N GLY A 99 -2.17 1.85 8.62
CA GLY A 99 -1.69 3.06 9.28
C GLY A 99 -1.47 2.88 10.80
N ILE A 100 -2.33 2.13 11.47
CA ILE A 100 -2.21 1.80 12.89
C ILE A 100 -0.99 0.89 13.10
N LEU A 101 -0.89 -0.20 12.33
CA LEU A 101 0.24 -1.13 12.40
C LEU A 101 1.57 -0.43 12.13
N LYS A 102 1.64 0.41 11.11
CA LYS A 102 2.85 1.18 10.78
C LYS A 102 3.29 2.07 11.94
N ARG A 103 2.36 2.72 12.62
CA ARG A 103 2.67 3.54 13.81
C ARG A 103 3.16 2.69 14.97
N ALA A 104 2.45 1.61 15.28
CA ALA A 104 2.84 0.71 16.38
C ALA A 104 4.25 0.12 16.15
N LEU A 105 4.57 -0.32 14.93
CA LEU A 105 5.88 -0.83 14.58
C LEU A 105 6.98 0.24 14.69
N LYS A 106 6.70 1.49 14.29
CA LYS A 106 7.64 2.60 14.48
C LYS A 106 7.91 2.90 15.93
N GLU A 107 6.89 2.86 16.77
CA GLU A 107 7.04 3.04 18.23
C GLU A 107 7.86 1.91 18.83
N ILE A 108 7.57 0.65 18.48
CA ILE A 108 8.35 -0.51 18.91
C ILE A 108 9.83 -0.34 18.54
N HIS A 109 10.11 0.08 17.31
CA HIS A 109 11.47 0.32 16.84
C HIS A 109 12.15 1.47 17.62
N ALA A 110 11.47 2.61 17.79
CA ALA A 110 11.99 3.76 18.53
C ALA A 110 12.36 3.41 19.99
N LEU A 111 11.74 2.39 20.52
CA LEU A 111 11.97 1.88 21.87
C LEU A 111 13.00 0.75 21.91
N GLY A 112 13.71 0.50 20.80
CA GLY A 112 14.79 -0.49 20.67
C GLY A 112 14.28 -1.91 20.39
N GLY A 113 13.04 -2.07 19.95
CA GLY A 113 12.53 -3.31 19.36
C GLY A 113 12.90 -3.37 17.89
N ASP A 114 13.09 -4.58 17.37
CA ASP A 114 13.30 -4.81 15.95
C ASP A 114 12.00 -5.32 15.32
N TYR A 115 11.65 -4.74 14.17
CA TYR A 115 10.49 -5.17 13.36
C TYR A 115 10.89 -5.58 11.95
N VAL A 116 12.18 -5.47 11.62
CA VAL A 116 12.70 -5.73 10.26
C VAL A 116 12.43 -7.17 9.85
N ASP A 117 12.57 -8.10 10.77
CA ASP A 117 12.34 -9.52 10.50
C ASP A 117 10.89 -9.82 10.11
N ILE A 118 9.94 -9.09 10.68
CA ILE A 118 8.51 -9.22 10.34
C ILE A 118 8.26 -8.70 8.92
N LEU A 119 8.85 -7.57 8.56
CA LEU A 119 8.71 -6.96 7.24
C LEU A 119 9.38 -7.84 6.16
N VAL A 120 10.57 -8.35 6.43
CA VAL A 120 11.31 -9.24 5.52
C VAL A 120 10.56 -10.56 5.29
N ALA A 121 9.91 -11.12 6.29
CA ALA A 121 9.08 -12.32 6.13
C ALA A 121 7.90 -12.07 5.17
N VAL A 122 7.33 -10.88 5.17
CA VAL A 122 6.25 -10.47 4.26
C VAL A 122 6.79 -10.13 2.86
N GLU A 123 7.96 -9.48 2.76
CA GLU A 123 8.58 -9.09 1.49
C GLU A 123 9.13 -10.26 0.68
N ASN A 124 9.49 -11.36 1.33
CA ASN A 124 10.01 -12.56 0.65
C ASN A 124 8.94 -13.39 -0.11
N GLY A 125 7.79 -12.78 -0.42
CA GLY A 125 6.84 -13.29 -1.41
C GLY A 125 6.17 -14.61 -1.01
N ARG A 126 5.93 -14.79 0.27
CA ARG A 126 5.03 -15.86 0.71
C ARG A 126 3.61 -15.36 0.54
N ASP A 127 2.94 -15.85 -0.49
CA ASP A 127 1.58 -15.46 -0.85
C ASP A 127 0.52 -15.77 0.23
N GLU A 128 0.90 -16.52 1.26
CA GLU A 128 0.03 -16.84 2.41
C GLU A 128 0.86 -16.80 3.72
N ILE A 129 0.37 -16.06 4.69
CA ILE A 129 0.83 -16.20 6.09
C ILE A 129 0.26 -17.53 6.59
N ASN A 130 1.08 -18.58 6.58
CA ASN A 130 0.67 -19.86 7.13
C ASN A 130 0.66 -19.84 8.68
N GLU A 131 0.13 -20.89 9.30
CA GLU A 131 0.05 -20.99 10.76
C GLU A 131 1.43 -20.87 11.43
N THR A 132 2.48 -21.34 10.77
CA THR A 132 3.87 -21.25 11.27
C THR A 132 4.35 -19.80 11.28
N ASP A 133 4.03 -19.03 10.23
CA ASP A 133 4.39 -17.61 10.15
C ASP A 133 3.61 -16.80 11.19
N ALA A 134 2.31 -17.11 11.38
CA ALA A 134 1.49 -16.50 12.42
C ALA A 134 2.03 -16.81 13.83
N ALA A 135 2.49 -18.04 14.07
CA ALA A 135 3.11 -18.43 15.33
C ALA A 135 4.45 -17.72 15.55
N ALA A 136 5.29 -17.60 14.51
CA ALA A 136 6.55 -16.87 14.57
C ALA A 136 6.34 -15.37 14.86
N ILE A 137 5.38 -14.74 14.20
CA ILE A 137 4.98 -13.35 14.46
C ILE A 137 4.48 -13.22 15.91
N SER A 138 3.65 -14.13 16.37
CA SER A 138 3.12 -14.12 17.74
C SER A 138 4.24 -14.30 18.77
N GLN A 139 5.20 -15.19 18.51
CA GLN A 139 6.37 -15.37 19.38
C GLN A 139 7.24 -14.11 19.40
N TYR A 140 7.48 -13.49 18.26
CA TYR A 140 8.27 -12.28 18.15
C TYR A 140 7.61 -11.12 18.93
N VAL A 141 6.33 -10.87 18.70
CA VAL A 141 5.56 -9.86 19.43
C VAL A 141 5.57 -10.16 20.93
N GLY A 142 5.40 -11.42 21.32
CA GLY A 142 5.47 -11.88 22.70
C GLY A 142 6.86 -11.67 23.34
N ALA A 143 7.93 -11.89 22.58
CA ALA A 143 9.31 -11.67 23.04
C ALA A 143 9.60 -10.18 23.23
N VAL A 144 9.19 -9.33 22.27
CA VAL A 144 9.29 -7.87 22.38
C VAL A 144 8.50 -7.37 23.59
N TYR A 145 7.28 -7.84 23.77
CA TYR A 145 6.45 -7.50 24.94
C TYR A 145 7.14 -7.84 26.26
N LYS A 146 7.65 -9.07 26.39
CA LYS A 146 8.34 -9.53 27.62
C LYS A 146 9.63 -8.73 27.90
N SER A 147 10.42 -8.45 26.88
CA SER A 147 11.66 -7.67 27.04
C SER A 147 11.40 -6.27 27.56
N ARG A 148 10.26 -5.70 27.17
CA ARG A 148 9.86 -4.34 27.56
C ARG A 148 9.20 -4.24 28.91
N GLN A 149 8.45 -5.25 29.33
CA GLN A 149 7.97 -5.31 30.71
C GLN A 149 9.14 -5.30 31.71
N LYS A 150 10.26 -5.98 31.40
CA LYS A 150 11.48 -5.95 32.21
C LYS A 150 12.07 -4.54 32.33
N ASN A 151 11.90 -3.70 31.34
CA ASN A 151 12.50 -2.38 31.26
C ASN A 151 11.55 -1.23 31.66
N HIS A 152 10.36 -1.51 32.13
CA HIS A 152 9.33 -0.54 32.62
C HIS A 152 8.98 0.59 31.63
N ARG A 153 9.10 0.37 30.29
CA ARG A 153 9.09 1.51 29.37
C ARG A 153 7.80 1.80 28.63
N ILE A 154 6.84 0.90 28.47
CA ILE A 154 5.79 1.22 27.48
C ILE A 154 4.39 0.80 27.85
N TYR A 155 4.20 -0.23 28.61
CA TYR A 155 2.90 -0.87 28.72
C TYR A 155 2.14 -0.54 30.00
N HIS A 156 2.50 0.58 30.65
CA HIS A 156 1.83 1.11 31.82
C HIS A 156 1.17 2.48 31.59
N GLN A 157 0.93 2.86 30.33
CA GLN A 157 0.11 4.04 30.01
C GLN A 157 -1.20 3.64 29.37
#